data_c7557c321f39e0257de071efb4457956
#
_entry.id   c7557c321f39e0257de071efb4457956
#
_cell.length_a   1.000
_cell.length_b   1.000
_cell.length_c   1.000
_cell.angle_alpha   90.00
_cell.angle_beta   90.00
_cell.angle_gamma   90.00
#
_symmetry.space_group_name_H-M   'P 1'
#
loop_
_entity.id
_entity.type
_entity.pdbx_description
1 polymer ?
#
loop_
_entity_poly.entity_id
_entity_poly.type
_entity_poly.pdbx_seq_one_letter_code
_entity_poly.pdbx_strand_id
1 'polypeptide(L)'
;MTRSFLYSEEHPPARLDNVLARHLGYGLRRCRLLIQEGRVLVDGRPCAKGVLVHPGQQISVTVPVGDGPVCADVRLVARSERFAALSKPDGLHTVAGRGEACLEACLPGLGLDGWALLNRLDCLTSGLVLSVADAEGAGAYKRWQEAGLVCKWYLAVVRGRVERLEARGRILDDKRRVVRVTADEDEPLRWTLARAVCQIDDNTLLLVRIFKGRRHQIRAHLAHAGHPLVGDPVYGAGDPGGLFLHHWRLDMPGFSASLLPDWPGVHAEQAESLLSVFDSNPDR
;
A
#
# COMPACT_ATOMS: atom_id res chain seq x y z
N MET A 1 -0.66 -23.94 -14.03
CA MET A 1 -0.44 -25.04 -13.06
C MET A 1 -1.62 -25.08 -12.10
N THR A 2 -2.23 -26.26 -11.84
CA THR A 2 -3.31 -26.39 -10.86
C THR A 2 -2.74 -26.86 -9.53
N ARG A 3 -3.09 -26.17 -8.45
CA ARG A 3 -2.76 -26.54 -7.06
C ARG A 3 -4.05 -26.87 -6.34
N SER A 4 -4.05 -27.93 -5.52
CA SER A 4 -5.20 -28.32 -4.70
C SER A 4 -4.76 -28.56 -3.27
N PHE A 5 -5.59 -28.13 -2.32
CA PHE A 5 -5.35 -28.32 -0.90
C PHE A 5 -6.68 -28.44 -0.13
N LEU A 6 -6.65 -29.10 1.01
CA LEU A 6 -7.78 -29.18 1.94
C LEU A 6 -7.71 -28.01 2.92
N TYR A 7 -8.85 -27.35 3.15
CA TYR A 7 -8.95 -26.37 4.22
C TYR A 7 -9.02 -27.11 5.56
N SER A 8 -8.02 -26.90 6.42
CA SER A 8 -7.83 -27.66 7.66
C SER A 8 -9.04 -27.60 8.57
N GLU A 9 -9.37 -28.73 9.20
CA GLU A 9 -10.45 -28.85 10.18
C GLU A 9 -10.19 -28.06 11.48
N GLU A 10 -8.96 -27.68 11.74
CA GLU A 10 -8.56 -26.88 12.90
C GLU A 10 -8.86 -25.38 12.75
N HIS A 11 -9.24 -24.93 11.56
CA HIS A 11 -9.48 -23.52 11.28
C HIS A 11 -10.99 -23.22 11.25
N PRO A 12 -11.43 -22.07 11.78
CA PRO A 12 -12.84 -21.65 11.66
C PRO A 12 -13.15 -21.29 10.19
N PRO A 13 -14.44 -21.30 9.81
CA PRO A 13 -14.87 -20.83 8.49
C PRO A 13 -14.27 -19.47 8.15
N ALA A 14 -13.72 -19.31 6.94
CA ALA A 14 -13.02 -18.11 6.52
C ALA A 14 -13.35 -17.74 5.07
N ARG A 15 -13.16 -16.46 4.72
CA ARG A 15 -13.36 -16.02 3.35
C ARG A 15 -12.34 -16.67 2.41
N LEU A 16 -12.82 -17.16 1.28
CA LEU A 16 -11.99 -17.83 0.27
C LEU A 16 -10.80 -16.99 -0.19
N ASP A 17 -10.99 -15.67 -0.41
CA ASP A 17 -9.91 -14.77 -0.81
C ASP A 17 -8.79 -14.71 0.25
N ASN A 18 -9.13 -14.72 1.54
CA ASN A 18 -8.16 -14.75 2.64
C ASN A 18 -7.45 -16.12 2.73
N VAL A 19 -8.18 -17.21 2.54
CA VAL A 19 -7.60 -18.57 2.56
C VAL A 19 -6.62 -18.76 1.42
N LEU A 20 -6.98 -18.31 0.21
CA LEU A 20 -6.09 -18.33 -0.94
C LEU A 20 -4.84 -17.47 -0.72
N ALA A 21 -5.01 -16.25 -0.17
CA ALA A 21 -3.90 -15.36 0.12
C ALA A 21 -2.87 -16.02 1.06
N ARG A 22 -3.33 -16.68 2.12
CA ARG A 22 -2.46 -17.41 3.06
C ARG A 22 -1.76 -18.61 2.42
N HIS A 23 -2.51 -19.41 1.65
CA HIS A 23 -1.99 -20.66 1.10
C HIS A 23 -1.09 -20.48 -0.13
N LEU A 24 -1.46 -19.54 -1.01
CA LEU A 24 -0.71 -19.27 -2.24
C LEU A 24 0.36 -18.20 -2.04
N GLY A 25 0.22 -17.42 -0.97
CA GLY A 25 1.03 -16.28 -0.74
C GLY A 25 0.75 -15.13 -1.72
N TYR A 26 -0.44 -14.98 -2.28
CA TYR A 26 -0.84 -13.89 -3.17
C TYR A 26 -1.52 -12.75 -2.41
N GLY A 27 -1.42 -11.54 -2.95
CA GLY A 27 -2.22 -10.41 -2.48
C GLY A 27 -3.73 -10.65 -2.68
N LEU A 28 -4.58 -10.07 -1.81
CA LEU A 28 -6.03 -10.26 -1.84
C LEU A 28 -6.68 -9.91 -3.19
N ARG A 29 -6.17 -8.86 -3.87
CA ARG A 29 -6.66 -8.45 -5.19
C ARG A 29 -6.45 -9.56 -6.21
N ARG A 30 -5.27 -10.18 -6.23
CA ARG A 30 -4.95 -11.30 -7.13
C ARG A 30 -5.83 -12.51 -6.83
N CYS A 31 -6.03 -12.84 -5.55
CA CYS A 31 -6.92 -13.93 -5.16
C CYS A 31 -8.36 -13.69 -5.63
N ARG A 32 -8.86 -12.47 -5.50
CA ARG A 32 -10.20 -12.08 -5.99
C ARG A 32 -10.32 -12.17 -7.49
N LEU A 33 -9.26 -11.78 -8.22
CA LEU A 33 -9.22 -11.89 -9.68
C LEU A 33 -9.28 -13.36 -10.11
N LEU A 34 -8.49 -14.24 -9.50
CA LEU A 34 -8.53 -15.67 -9.78
C LEU A 34 -9.93 -16.28 -9.53
N ILE A 35 -10.63 -15.83 -8.47
CA ILE A 35 -12.01 -16.25 -8.19
C ILE A 35 -12.94 -15.74 -9.30
N GLN A 36 -12.85 -14.46 -9.70
CA GLN A 36 -13.67 -13.85 -10.74
C GLN A 36 -13.45 -14.48 -12.12
N GLU A 37 -12.22 -14.89 -12.44
CA GLU A 37 -11.86 -15.60 -13.66
C GLU A 37 -12.31 -17.08 -13.67
N GLY A 38 -13.00 -17.56 -12.61
CA GLY A 38 -13.42 -18.93 -12.49
C GLY A 38 -12.28 -19.95 -12.31
N ARG A 39 -11.10 -19.48 -11.94
CA ARG A 39 -9.88 -20.30 -11.76
C ARG A 39 -9.80 -20.98 -10.40
N VAL A 40 -10.76 -20.71 -9.52
CA VAL A 40 -10.84 -21.29 -8.17
C VAL A 40 -12.11 -22.12 -8.05
N LEU A 41 -11.93 -23.37 -7.62
CA LEU A 41 -13.02 -24.30 -7.35
C LEU A 41 -13.01 -24.67 -5.86
N VAL A 42 -14.18 -24.72 -5.25
CA VAL A 42 -14.39 -25.32 -3.92
C VAL A 42 -15.24 -26.57 -4.10
N ASP A 43 -14.73 -27.72 -3.68
CA ASP A 43 -15.35 -29.04 -3.88
C ASP A 43 -15.72 -29.27 -5.37
N GLY A 44 -14.80 -28.85 -6.28
CA GLY A 44 -14.98 -29.00 -7.72
C GLY A 44 -15.95 -28.00 -8.37
N ARG A 45 -16.53 -27.05 -7.63
CA ARG A 45 -17.50 -26.06 -8.14
C ARG A 45 -16.92 -24.65 -8.17
N PRO A 46 -17.16 -23.87 -9.25
CA PRO A 46 -16.81 -22.45 -9.28
C PRO A 46 -17.51 -21.68 -8.15
N CYS A 47 -16.80 -20.71 -7.60
CA CYS A 47 -17.29 -19.93 -6.48
C CYS A 47 -17.38 -18.43 -6.83
N ALA A 48 -18.37 -17.77 -6.20
CA ALA A 48 -18.53 -16.32 -6.31
C ALA A 48 -17.60 -15.56 -5.35
N LYS A 49 -17.40 -14.27 -5.61
CA LYS A 49 -16.70 -13.37 -4.70
C LYS A 49 -17.36 -13.36 -3.32
N GLY A 50 -16.55 -13.50 -2.27
CA GLY A 50 -17.03 -13.41 -0.89
C GLY A 50 -17.49 -14.70 -0.25
N VAL A 51 -17.38 -15.83 -0.94
CA VAL A 51 -17.70 -17.17 -0.41
C VAL A 51 -16.89 -17.46 0.85
N LEU A 52 -17.55 -18.00 1.86
CA LEU A 52 -16.91 -18.62 3.03
C LEU A 52 -16.57 -20.07 2.68
N VAL A 53 -15.38 -20.47 3.03
CA VAL A 53 -14.95 -21.89 3.00
C VAL A 53 -14.98 -22.44 4.41
N HIS A 54 -15.42 -23.70 4.49
CA HIS A 54 -15.58 -24.45 5.73
C HIS A 54 -14.49 -25.51 5.88
N PRO A 55 -14.16 -25.92 7.11
CA PRO A 55 -13.24 -27.01 7.36
C PRO A 55 -13.59 -28.28 6.51
N GLY A 56 -12.55 -28.96 6.04
CA GLY A 56 -12.71 -30.17 5.23
C GLY A 56 -13.01 -29.94 3.75
N GLN A 57 -13.28 -28.71 3.29
CA GLN A 57 -13.53 -28.43 1.88
C GLN A 57 -12.22 -28.45 1.06
N GLN A 58 -12.29 -29.04 -0.13
CA GLN A 58 -11.19 -29.06 -1.08
C GLN A 58 -11.20 -27.80 -1.93
N ILE A 59 -10.07 -27.08 -1.93
CA ILE A 59 -9.87 -25.91 -2.76
C ILE A 59 -8.89 -26.25 -3.87
N SER A 60 -9.30 -26.02 -5.10
CA SER A 60 -8.45 -26.16 -6.29
C SER A 60 -8.30 -24.82 -6.98
N VAL A 61 -7.07 -24.42 -7.31
CA VAL A 61 -6.78 -23.17 -7.99
C VAL A 61 -5.88 -23.39 -9.19
N THR A 62 -6.34 -22.91 -10.34
CA THR A 62 -5.54 -22.93 -11.58
C THR A 62 -4.81 -21.60 -11.71
N VAL A 63 -3.51 -21.64 -11.45
CA VAL A 63 -2.62 -20.47 -11.53
C VAL A 63 -2.01 -20.45 -12.94
N PRO A 64 -2.04 -19.31 -13.66
CA PRO A 64 -1.34 -19.18 -14.94
C PRO A 64 0.14 -19.54 -14.83
N VAL A 65 0.70 -20.05 -15.93
CA VAL A 65 2.14 -20.35 -16.00
C VAL A 65 2.89 -19.01 -15.94
N GLY A 66 3.75 -18.84 -14.93
CA GLY A 66 4.45 -17.58 -14.65
C GLY A 66 3.98 -16.87 -13.37
N ASP A 67 2.84 -17.24 -12.81
CA ASP A 67 2.39 -16.75 -11.50
C ASP A 67 3.08 -17.56 -10.38
N GLY A 68 4.21 -17.07 -9.94
CA GLY A 68 4.92 -17.55 -8.75
C GLY A 68 4.22 -17.13 -7.44
N PRO A 69 4.77 -17.50 -6.27
CA PRO A 69 4.26 -17.09 -4.96
C PRO A 69 4.28 -15.56 -4.81
N VAL A 70 3.72 -15.03 -3.72
CA VAL A 70 3.54 -13.58 -3.35
C VAL A 70 4.63 -12.64 -3.83
N CYS A 71 5.86 -13.13 -3.91
CA CYS A 71 7.00 -12.33 -4.37
C CYS A 71 6.96 -12.04 -5.89
N ALA A 72 6.07 -12.65 -6.67
CA ALA A 72 5.98 -12.40 -8.11
C ALA A 72 5.51 -10.98 -8.45
N ASP A 73 4.68 -10.39 -7.60
CA ASP A 73 4.19 -9.02 -7.77
C ASP A 73 5.08 -7.99 -7.06
N VAL A 74 6.06 -8.46 -6.27
CA VAL A 74 7.06 -7.61 -5.62
C VAL A 74 8.27 -7.49 -6.54
N ARG A 75 8.68 -6.27 -6.86
CA ARG A 75 9.80 -5.99 -7.76
C ARG A 75 10.79 -5.04 -7.11
N LEU A 76 12.06 -5.20 -7.43
CA LEU A 76 13.09 -4.22 -7.18
C LEU A 76 12.90 -3.07 -8.18
N VAL A 77 12.63 -1.86 -7.67
CA VAL A 77 12.38 -0.65 -8.48
C VAL A 77 13.66 0.13 -8.69
N ALA A 78 14.42 0.34 -7.62
CA ALA A 78 15.70 1.03 -7.65
C ALA A 78 16.62 0.44 -6.58
N ARG A 79 17.95 0.48 -6.82
CA ARG A 79 18.94 0.00 -5.87
C ARG A 79 20.19 0.86 -5.93
N SER A 80 20.73 1.19 -4.78
CA SER A 80 22.10 1.67 -4.58
C SER A 80 22.88 0.64 -3.76
N GLU A 81 24.09 0.98 -3.35
CA GLU A 81 24.88 0.12 -2.48
C GLU A 81 24.16 -0.17 -1.14
N ARG A 82 23.51 0.84 -0.54
CA ARG A 82 22.92 0.76 0.81
C ARG A 82 21.39 0.77 0.84
N PHE A 83 20.73 1.25 -0.21
CA PHE A 83 19.28 1.41 -0.22
C PHE A 83 18.66 0.72 -1.42
N ALA A 84 17.48 0.15 -1.23
CA ALA A 84 16.69 -0.38 -2.32
C ALA A 84 15.21 -0.02 -2.13
N ALA A 85 14.56 0.37 -3.22
CA ALA A 85 13.13 0.61 -3.27
C ALA A 85 12.43 -0.57 -3.92
N LEU A 86 11.38 -1.06 -3.27
CA LEU A 86 10.60 -2.22 -3.66
C LEU A 86 9.17 -1.81 -4.01
N SER A 87 8.58 -2.42 -5.02
CA SER A 87 7.15 -2.31 -5.28
C SER A 87 6.37 -3.23 -4.34
N LYS A 88 5.46 -2.68 -3.56
CA LYS A 88 4.49 -3.45 -2.77
C LYS A 88 3.12 -3.38 -3.45
N PRO A 89 2.52 -4.50 -3.87
CA PRO A 89 1.15 -4.52 -4.36
C PRO A 89 0.17 -4.21 -3.22
N ASP A 90 -1.05 -3.80 -3.57
CA ASP A 90 -2.16 -3.75 -2.63
C ASP A 90 -2.52 -5.17 -2.13
N GLY A 91 -3.03 -5.24 -0.91
CA GLY A 91 -3.40 -6.52 -0.28
C GLY A 91 -2.25 -7.32 0.33
N LEU A 92 -0.99 -6.90 0.14
CA LEU A 92 0.19 -7.49 0.78
C LEU A 92 0.55 -6.73 2.05
N HIS A 93 0.82 -7.42 3.15
CA HIS A 93 1.39 -6.81 4.35
C HIS A 93 2.86 -6.43 4.14
N THR A 94 3.31 -5.35 4.76
CA THR A 94 4.73 -4.94 4.68
C THR A 94 5.62 -5.86 5.51
N VAL A 95 5.21 -6.17 6.74
CA VAL A 95 5.91 -7.05 7.68
C VAL A 95 4.99 -8.15 8.16
N ALA A 96 5.56 -9.26 8.59
CA ALA A 96 4.80 -10.40 9.08
C ALA A 96 3.93 -10.00 10.29
N GLY A 97 2.64 -10.33 10.18
CA GLY A 97 1.70 -10.31 11.27
C GLY A 97 1.55 -11.72 11.88
N ARG A 98 0.34 -12.25 11.90
CA ARG A 98 0.03 -13.59 12.42
C ARG A 98 0.21 -14.68 11.35
N GLY A 99 1.42 -14.81 10.79
CA GLY A 99 1.71 -15.84 9.76
C GLY A 99 1.20 -15.49 8.35
N GLU A 100 0.90 -14.22 8.09
CA GLU A 100 0.49 -13.74 6.77
C GLU A 100 1.72 -13.49 5.88
N ALA A 101 1.55 -13.74 4.58
CA ALA A 101 2.55 -13.39 3.60
C ALA A 101 2.83 -11.88 3.62
N CYS A 102 4.09 -11.50 3.53
CA CYS A 102 4.50 -10.10 3.64
C CYS A 102 5.67 -9.78 2.70
N LEU A 103 5.84 -8.47 2.45
CA LEU A 103 6.94 -7.97 1.62
C LEU A 103 8.32 -8.35 2.19
N GLU A 104 8.47 -8.29 3.51
CA GLU A 104 9.73 -8.60 4.19
C GLU A 104 10.23 -10.02 3.86
N ALA A 105 9.31 -11.00 3.78
CA ALA A 105 9.63 -12.37 3.42
C ALA A 105 10.10 -12.53 1.95
N CYS A 106 9.88 -11.52 1.11
CA CYS A 106 10.31 -11.54 -0.30
C CYS A 106 11.74 -11.03 -0.51
N LEU A 107 12.35 -10.38 0.48
CA LEU A 107 13.68 -9.79 0.35
C LEU A 107 14.76 -10.77 -0.13
N PRO A 108 14.88 -12.01 0.41
CA PRO A 108 15.88 -12.95 -0.07
C PRO A 108 15.73 -13.30 -1.56
N GLY A 109 14.50 -13.51 -2.03
CA GLY A 109 14.22 -13.80 -3.44
C GLY A 109 14.56 -12.65 -4.41
N LEU A 110 14.79 -11.44 -3.89
CA LEU A 110 15.20 -10.26 -4.64
C LEU A 110 16.71 -9.96 -4.52
N GLY A 111 17.48 -10.86 -3.91
CA GLY A 111 18.91 -10.67 -3.66
C GLY A 111 19.20 -9.60 -2.60
N LEU A 112 18.30 -9.48 -1.62
CA LEU A 112 18.37 -8.54 -0.50
C LEU A 112 18.41 -9.29 0.85
N ASP A 113 19.18 -10.40 0.90
CA ASP A 113 19.38 -11.16 2.12
C ASP A 113 19.99 -10.29 3.22
N GLY A 114 19.40 -10.35 4.41
CA GLY A 114 19.87 -9.57 5.56
C GLY A 114 19.48 -8.08 5.54
N TRP A 115 18.82 -7.61 4.48
CA TRP A 115 18.33 -6.24 4.43
C TRP A 115 17.10 -6.05 5.34
N ALA A 116 16.91 -4.82 5.83
CA ALA A 116 15.78 -4.44 6.69
C ALA A 116 14.89 -3.41 5.99
N LEU A 117 13.60 -3.41 6.30
CA LEU A 117 12.66 -2.40 5.80
C LEU A 117 12.73 -1.11 6.63
N LEU A 118 12.73 0.05 5.99
CA LEU A 118 12.82 1.37 6.63
C LEU A 118 11.47 2.05 6.80
N ASN A 119 10.48 1.71 5.98
CA ASN A 119 9.11 2.22 6.11
C ASN A 119 8.10 1.11 5.91
N ARG A 120 6.87 1.42 6.28
CA ARG A 120 5.73 0.51 6.12
C ARG A 120 4.63 1.21 5.34
N LEU A 121 3.89 0.42 4.57
CA LEU A 121 2.60 0.78 4.00
C LEU A 121 1.51 -0.08 4.64
N ASP A 122 0.31 0.45 4.71
CA ASP A 122 -0.88 -0.33 5.08
C ASP A 122 -1.09 -1.48 4.08
N CYS A 123 -1.77 -2.53 4.50
CA CYS A 123 -2.01 -3.71 3.66
C CYS A 123 -2.61 -3.34 2.30
N LEU A 124 -3.62 -2.46 2.28
CA LEU A 124 -4.31 -2.03 1.06
C LEU A 124 -3.61 -0.92 0.27
N THR A 125 -2.60 -0.28 0.83
CA THR A 125 -1.80 0.75 0.15
C THR A 125 -0.74 0.09 -0.71
N SER A 126 -0.66 0.46 -1.97
CA SER A 126 0.39 0.00 -2.89
C SER A 126 1.54 1.01 -3.01
N GLY A 127 2.62 0.63 -3.69
CA GLY A 127 3.73 1.51 -4.03
C GLY A 127 5.04 1.20 -3.34
N LEU A 128 5.88 2.20 -3.18
CA LEU A 128 7.27 2.06 -2.77
C LEU A 128 7.44 1.72 -1.28
N VAL A 129 8.24 0.71 -1.00
CA VAL A 129 8.79 0.43 0.32
C VAL A 129 10.30 0.43 0.22
N LEU A 130 10.95 1.19 1.11
CA LEU A 130 12.40 1.33 1.16
C LEU A 130 13.00 0.26 2.06
N SER A 131 14.09 -0.34 1.63
CA SER A 131 14.93 -1.24 2.41
C SER A 131 16.37 -0.75 2.49
N VAL A 132 17.11 -1.25 3.47
CA VAL A 132 18.49 -0.86 3.78
C VAL A 132 19.35 -2.08 4.06
N ALA A 133 20.61 -2.03 3.60
CA ALA A 133 21.56 -3.12 3.73
C ALA A 133 22.16 -3.24 5.15
N ASP A 134 22.32 -2.12 5.86
CA ASP A 134 23.12 -2.08 7.09
C ASP A 134 22.60 -1.05 8.12
N ALA A 135 23.14 -1.14 9.33
CA ALA A 135 22.80 -0.27 10.44
C ALA A 135 23.26 1.19 10.22
N GLU A 136 24.33 1.42 9.48
CA GLU A 136 24.81 2.77 9.16
C GLU A 136 23.83 3.51 8.25
N GLY A 137 23.35 2.84 7.18
CA GLY A 137 22.29 3.35 6.32
C GLY A 137 20.99 3.60 7.07
N ALA A 138 20.59 2.69 7.97
CA ALA A 138 19.41 2.88 8.80
C ALA A 138 19.55 4.10 9.72
N GLY A 139 20.72 4.30 10.31
CA GLY A 139 21.04 5.50 11.11
C GLY A 139 21.02 6.79 10.28
N ALA A 140 21.56 6.76 9.06
CA ALA A 140 21.54 7.88 8.13
C ALA A 140 20.08 8.24 7.75
N TYR A 141 19.28 7.25 7.36
CA TYR A 141 17.86 7.45 7.05
C TYR A 141 17.09 8.10 8.20
N LYS A 142 17.32 7.65 9.44
CA LYS A 142 16.68 8.22 10.62
C LYS A 142 17.03 9.69 10.79
N ARG A 143 18.33 10.06 10.70
CA ARG A 143 18.77 11.46 10.77
C ARG A 143 18.16 12.33 9.67
N TRP A 144 18.15 11.85 8.44
CA TRP A 144 17.54 12.55 7.32
C TRP A 144 16.02 12.73 7.50
N GLN A 145 15.34 11.73 8.03
CA GLN A 145 13.90 11.84 8.29
C GLN A 145 13.61 12.86 9.42
N GLU A 146 14.43 12.92 10.45
CA GLU A 146 14.33 13.90 11.53
C GLU A 146 14.63 15.32 11.02
N ALA A 147 15.52 15.46 10.05
CA ALA A 147 15.85 16.73 9.40
C ALA A 147 14.87 17.13 8.28
N GLY A 148 13.82 16.33 8.00
CA GLY A 148 12.87 16.62 6.92
C GLY A 148 13.43 16.42 5.50
N LEU A 149 14.55 15.70 5.36
CA LEU A 149 15.20 15.44 4.08
C LEU A 149 14.68 14.18 3.37
N VAL A 150 13.79 13.42 4.01
CA VAL A 150 13.10 12.27 3.40
C VAL A 150 11.69 12.68 3.03
N CYS A 151 11.47 12.89 1.74
CA CYS A 151 10.18 13.29 1.20
C CYS A 151 9.47 12.09 0.56
N LYS A 152 8.21 11.89 0.92
CA LYS A 152 7.37 10.81 0.40
C LYS A 152 6.17 11.39 -0.31
N TRP A 153 5.99 11.00 -1.56
CA TRP A 153 4.93 11.46 -2.43
C TRP A 153 3.97 10.32 -2.72
N TYR A 154 2.69 10.60 -2.56
CA TYR A 154 1.62 9.65 -2.84
C TYR A 154 0.70 10.19 -3.91
N LEU A 155 0.16 9.30 -4.71
CA LEU A 155 -1.02 9.55 -5.53
C LEU A 155 -2.23 8.98 -4.78
N ALA A 156 -3.31 9.77 -4.74
CA ALA A 156 -4.51 9.45 -3.98
C ALA A 156 -5.76 9.92 -4.73
N VAL A 157 -6.76 9.06 -4.90
CA VAL A 157 -8.07 9.50 -5.44
C VAL A 157 -9.02 9.68 -4.26
N VAL A 158 -9.57 10.88 -4.14
CA VAL A 158 -10.52 11.24 -3.07
C VAL A 158 -11.89 11.58 -3.61
N ARG A 159 -12.91 11.42 -2.77
CA ARG A 159 -14.28 11.81 -3.12
C ARG A 159 -14.44 13.32 -3.09
N GLY A 160 -15.17 13.82 -4.07
CA GLY A 160 -15.50 15.24 -4.22
C GLY A 160 -14.38 16.04 -4.86
N ARG A 161 -14.63 17.35 -4.98
CA ARG A 161 -13.69 18.31 -5.58
C ARG A 161 -12.88 18.99 -4.50
N VAL A 162 -11.56 18.96 -4.66
CA VAL A 162 -10.61 19.62 -3.77
C VAL A 162 -9.40 20.09 -4.57
N GLU A 163 -9.00 21.35 -4.43
CA GLU A 163 -7.82 21.90 -5.12
C GLU A 163 -6.56 21.79 -4.28
N ARG A 164 -6.67 22.10 -3.00
CA ARG A 164 -5.57 22.07 -2.02
C ARG A 164 -6.09 21.62 -0.67
N LEU A 165 -5.28 20.85 0.04
CA LEU A 165 -5.57 20.43 1.40
C LEU A 165 -4.27 20.42 2.22
N GLU A 166 -4.37 20.94 3.43
CA GLU A 166 -3.32 20.90 4.44
C GLU A 166 -3.91 20.38 5.74
N ALA A 167 -3.59 19.14 6.09
CA ALA A 167 -4.06 18.51 7.31
C ALA A 167 -2.94 18.48 8.36
N ARG A 168 -3.16 19.20 9.46
CA ARG A 168 -2.23 19.37 10.58
C ARG A 168 -2.65 18.60 11.83
N GLY A 169 -3.81 17.93 11.80
CA GLY A 169 -4.35 17.23 12.94
C GLY A 169 -3.42 16.11 13.44
N ARG A 170 -3.32 15.97 14.77
CA ARG A 170 -2.54 14.91 15.40
C ARG A 170 -3.22 13.55 15.22
N ILE A 171 -2.47 12.56 14.75
CA ILE A 171 -2.92 11.18 14.65
C ILE A 171 -2.71 10.48 15.99
N LEU A 172 -3.80 10.08 16.63
CA LEU A 172 -3.80 9.24 17.83
C LEU A 172 -3.94 7.77 17.42
N ASP A 173 -2.85 7.02 17.57
CA ASP A 173 -2.82 5.56 17.35
C ASP A 173 -2.89 4.82 18.69
N ASP A 174 -4.11 4.59 19.17
CA ASP A 174 -4.43 3.85 20.39
C ASP A 174 -4.63 2.34 20.14
N LYS A 175 -4.00 1.79 19.09
CA LYS A 175 -4.10 0.40 18.63
C LYS A 175 -5.51 -0.03 18.18
N ARG A 176 -6.44 0.91 18.03
CA ARG A 176 -7.78 0.64 17.48
C ARG A 176 -7.71 0.43 15.97
N ARG A 177 -8.75 -0.18 15.41
CA ARG A 177 -8.88 -0.36 13.95
C ARG A 177 -8.83 0.99 13.21
N VAL A 178 -9.41 2.03 13.79
CA VAL A 178 -9.48 3.40 13.26
C VAL A 178 -8.62 4.30 14.12
N VAL A 179 -7.70 5.05 13.53
CA VAL A 179 -7.00 6.13 14.23
C VAL A 179 -7.87 7.38 14.27
N ARG A 180 -7.68 8.22 15.28
CA ARG A 180 -8.43 9.48 15.42
C ARG A 180 -7.54 10.65 15.08
N VAL A 181 -8.13 11.64 14.44
CA VAL A 181 -7.52 12.96 14.22
C VAL A 181 -8.03 13.89 15.32
N THR A 182 -7.12 14.60 15.97
CA THR A 182 -7.44 15.57 17.04
C THR A 182 -6.88 16.94 16.69
N ALA A 183 -6.70 17.81 17.69
CA ALA A 183 -6.11 19.14 17.52
C ALA A 183 -4.78 19.10 16.74
N ASP A 184 -4.35 20.28 16.28
CA ASP A 184 -3.18 20.41 15.44
C ASP A 184 -1.92 19.74 16.00
N GLU A 185 -1.10 19.23 15.12
CA GLU A 185 0.21 18.67 15.40
C GLU A 185 1.26 19.78 15.29
N ASP A 186 2.03 20.00 16.35
CA ASP A 186 3.06 21.03 16.40
C ASP A 186 4.30 20.69 15.55
N GLU A 187 4.44 19.44 15.11
CA GLU A 187 5.55 18.97 14.26
C GLU A 187 5.17 19.03 12.78
N PRO A 188 5.62 20.06 12.00
CA PRO A 188 5.25 20.21 10.58
C PRO A 188 5.62 19.01 9.72
N LEU A 189 6.66 18.26 10.09
CA LEU A 189 7.06 17.04 9.39
C LEU A 189 6.01 15.91 9.45
N ARG A 190 4.97 16.06 10.26
CA ARG A 190 3.84 15.12 10.36
C ARG A 190 2.58 15.59 9.65
N TRP A 191 2.60 16.77 9.07
CA TRP A 191 1.46 17.26 8.29
C TRP A 191 1.29 16.44 7.01
N THR A 192 0.08 16.46 6.49
CA THR A 192 -0.26 15.91 5.17
C THR A 192 -0.64 17.05 4.27
N LEU A 193 0.15 17.27 3.24
CA LEU A 193 -0.07 18.34 2.25
C LEU A 193 -0.54 17.69 0.95
N ALA A 194 -1.60 18.19 0.35
CA ALA A 194 -2.14 17.67 -0.90
C ALA A 194 -2.53 18.78 -1.87
N ARG A 195 -2.37 18.51 -3.18
CA ARG A 195 -2.80 19.36 -4.29
C ARG A 195 -3.45 18.51 -5.36
N ALA A 196 -4.47 19.07 -6.01
CA ALA A 196 -5.12 18.43 -7.13
C ALA A 196 -4.17 18.28 -8.32
N VAL A 197 -4.13 17.09 -8.89
CA VAL A 197 -3.52 16.79 -10.19
C VAL A 197 -4.55 16.99 -11.30
N CYS A 198 -5.69 16.33 -11.18
CA CYS A 198 -6.81 16.45 -12.09
C CYS A 198 -8.12 15.98 -11.45
N GLN A 199 -9.23 16.29 -12.09
CA GLN A 199 -10.54 15.74 -11.76
C GLN A 199 -10.76 14.43 -12.52
N ILE A 200 -11.35 13.45 -11.85
CA ILE A 200 -11.76 12.16 -12.40
C ILE A 200 -13.23 11.96 -12.01
N ASP A 201 -14.15 12.27 -12.92
CA ASP A 201 -15.59 12.30 -12.66
C ASP A 201 -15.92 13.18 -11.44
N ASP A 202 -16.59 12.63 -10.43
CA ASP A 202 -16.92 13.31 -9.15
C ASP A 202 -15.79 13.22 -8.11
N ASN A 203 -14.62 12.73 -8.51
CA ASN A 203 -13.47 12.53 -7.62
C ASN A 203 -12.30 13.41 -8.03
N THR A 204 -11.31 13.57 -7.14
CA THR A 204 -10.07 14.29 -7.42
C THR A 204 -8.87 13.38 -7.26
N LEU A 205 -7.99 13.33 -8.27
CA LEU A 205 -6.64 12.80 -8.12
C LEU A 205 -5.77 13.84 -7.43
N LEU A 206 -5.18 13.48 -6.31
CA LEU A 206 -4.28 14.31 -5.52
C LEU A 206 -2.84 13.81 -5.61
N LEU A 207 -1.90 14.75 -5.68
CA LEU A 207 -0.53 14.56 -5.25
C LEU A 207 -0.42 14.91 -3.77
N VAL A 208 0.02 13.97 -2.95
CA VAL A 208 0.11 14.11 -1.49
C VAL A 208 1.56 14.01 -1.04
N ARG A 209 2.01 14.94 -0.21
CA ARG A 209 3.36 14.97 0.40
C ARG A 209 3.30 14.73 1.89
N ILE A 210 4.17 13.84 2.39
CA ILE A 210 4.48 13.67 3.81
C ILE A 210 5.98 13.46 4.01
N PHE A 211 6.50 13.85 5.16
CA PHE A 211 7.89 13.56 5.58
C PHE A 211 7.93 12.39 6.57
N LYS A 212 7.27 12.50 7.71
CA LYS A 212 7.10 11.44 8.70
C LYS A 212 5.70 10.87 8.62
N GLY A 213 5.58 9.54 8.48
CA GLY A 213 4.30 8.85 8.41
C GLY A 213 3.91 8.21 9.74
N ARG A 214 2.63 8.31 10.11
CA ARG A 214 1.97 7.50 11.14
C ARG A 214 1.01 6.51 10.48
N ARG A 215 0.61 5.47 11.21
CA ARG A 215 -0.38 4.51 10.74
C ARG A 215 -1.65 5.23 10.27
N HIS A 216 -2.12 4.89 9.07
CA HIS A 216 -3.31 5.45 8.43
C HIS A 216 -3.32 6.99 8.26
N GLN A 217 -2.19 7.68 8.39
CA GLN A 217 -2.17 9.16 8.44
C GLN A 217 -2.89 9.80 7.26
N ILE A 218 -2.49 9.54 6.03
CA ILE A 218 -3.11 10.14 4.83
C ILE A 218 -4.60 9.82 4.78
N ARG A 219 -4.99 8.58 5.03
CA ARG A 219 -6.36 8.09 5.02
C ARG A 219 -7.24 8.83 6.02
N ALA A 220 -6.77 8.93 7.26
CA ALA A 220 -7.50 9.61 8.34
C ALA A 220 -7.57 11.12 8.12
N HIS A 221 -6.48 11.76 7.68
CA HIS A 221 -6.43 13.20 7.41
C HIS A 221 -7.40 13.60 6.28
N LEU A 222 -7.37 12.89 5.15
CA LEU A 222 -8.26 13.19 4.03
C LEU A 222 -9.74 12.95 4.39
N ALA A 223 -10.05 11.87 5.10
CA ALA A 223 -11.40 11.61 5.56
C ALA A 223 -11.88 12.65 6.59
N HIS A 224 -11.02 13.09 7.52
CA HIS A 224 -11.33 14.13 8.51
C HIS A 224 -11.62 15.48 7.83
N ALA A 225 -10.96 15.77 6.73
CA ALA A 225 -11.19 16.95 5.91
C ALA A 225 -12.45 16.85 5.01
N GLY A 226 -13.22 15.77 5.09
CA GLY A 226 -14.43 15.55 4.28
C GLY A 226 -14.20 14.93 2.91
N HIS A 227 -12.96 14.56 2.58
CA HIS A 227 -12.56 13.97 1.29
C HIS A 227 -11.96 12.56 1.48
N PRO A 228 -12.76 11.56 1.89
CA PRO A 228 -12.25 10.20 2.09
C PRO A 228 -11.73 9.62 0.77
N LEU A 229 -10.72 8.75 0.88
CA LEU A 229 -10.18 8.04 -0.27
C LEU A 229 -11.23 7.13 -0.91
N VAL A 230 -11.24 7.10 -2.23
CA VAL A 230 -12.03 6.14 -2.99
C VAL A 230 -11.53 4.72 -2.64
N GLY A 231 -12.46 3.83 -2.34
CA GLY A 231 -12.16 2.44 -1.98
C GLY A 231 -11.67 2.20 -0.56
N ASP A 232 -11.64 3.22 0.31
CA ASP A 232 -11.23 3.03 1.71
C ASP A 232 -12.34 2.32 2.52
N PRO A 233 -12.12 1.08 3.00
CA PRO A 233 -13.12 0.33 3.75
C PRO A 233 -13.20 0.72 5.24
N VAL A 234 -12.35 1.65 5.70
CA VAL A 234 -12.23 2.05 7.10
C VAL A 234 -12.71 3.49 7.31
N TYR A 235 -12.30 4.40 6.43
CA TYR A 235 -12.58 5.83 6.52
C TYR A 235 -13.55 6.32 5.45
N GLY A 236 -13.91 5.49 4.48
CA GLY A 236 -14.85 5.77 3.40
C GLY A 236 -15.94 4.69 3.29
N ALA A 237 -16.67 4.70 2.17
CA ALA A 237 -17.75 3.74 1.92
C ALA A 237 -17.25 2.35 1.49
N GLY A 238 -15.97 2.22 1.12
CA GLY A 238 -15.43 1.01 0.51
C GLY A 238 -15.99 0.75 -0.89
N ASP A 239 -15.13 0.67 -1.90
CA ASP A 239 -15.53 0.37 -3.27
C ASP A 239 -14.91 -0.95 -3.74
N PRO A 240 -15.52 -1.63 -4.72
CA PRO A 240 -15.02 -2.91 -5.24
C PRO A 240 -13.62 -2.82 -5.85
N GLY A 241 -13.22 -1.65 -6.36
CA GLY A 241 -11.96 -1.41 -7.05
C GLY A 241 -10.70 -1.43 -6.17
N GLY A 242 -10.87 -1.45 -4.84
CA GLY A 242 -9.74 -1.36 -3.89
C GLY A 242 -9.44 0.07 -3.48
N LEU A 243 -8.43 0.25 -2.62
CA LEU A 243 -8.00 1.55 -2.08
C LEU A 243 -7.14 2.30 -3.10
N PHE A 244 -7.55 3.51 -3.50
CA PHE A 244 -6.78 4.36 -4.38
C PHE A 244 -5.79 5.24 -3.60
N LEU A 245 -4.76 4.61 -3.02
CA LEU A 245 -3.62 5.24 -2.36
C LEU A 245 -2.34 4.50 -2.75
N HIS A 246 -1.40 5.24 -3.36
CA HIS A 246 -0.17 4.68 -3.89
C HIS A 246 1.03 5.52 -3.50
N HIS A 247 2.05 4.94 -2.88
CA HIS A 247 3.33 5.60 -2.61
C HIS A 247 4.12 5.67 -3.91
N TRP A 248 3.98 6.79 -4.61
CA TRP A 248 4.49 6.99 -5.96
C TRP A 248 5.99 7.27 -6.00
N ARG A 249 6.47 8.20 -5.14
CA ARG A 249 7.87 8.66 -5.20
C ARG A 249 8.44 8.88 -3.81
N LEU A 250 9.72 8.57 -3.67
CA LEU A 250 10.53 8.83 -2.48
C LEU A 250 11.80 9.55 -2.89
N ASP A 251 12.09 10.67 -2.23
CA ASP A 251 13.32 11.43 -2.39
C ASP A 251 14.03 11.56 -1.05
N MET A 252 15.35 11.31 -1.05
CA MET A 252 16.24 11.49 0.10
C MET A 252 17.67 11.73 -0.36
N PRO A 253 18.60 12.18 0.50
CA PRO A 253 19.99 12.41 0.11
C PRO A 253 20.63 11.18 -0.54
N GLY A 254 21.09 11.35 -1.79
CA GLY A 254 21.79 10.31 -2.55
C GLY A 254 20.94 9.14 -3.06
N PHE A 255 19.60 9.19 -2.87
CA PHE A 255 18.73 8.14 -3.38
C PHE A 255 17.32 8.65 -3.69
N SER A 256 16.82 8.33 -4.86
CA SER A 256 15.42 8.56 -5.23
C SER A 256 14.85 7.36 -5.98
N ALA A 257 13.54 7.16 -5.88
CA ALA A 257 12.82 6.14 -6.62
C ALA A 257 11.40 6.60 -6.91
N SER A 258 10.85 6.18 -8.06
CA SER A 258 9.45 6.43 -8.41
C SER A 258 8.83 5.19 -9.06
N LEU A 259 7.54 5.01 -8.83
CA LEU A 259 6.74 3.92 -9.38
C LEU A 259 5.30 4.39 -9.54
N LEU A 260 4.81 4.48 -10.76
CA LEU A 260 3.42 4.83 -11.02
C LEU A 260 2.46 3.69 -10.65
N PRO A 261 1.26 4.01 -10.17
CA PRO A 261 0.20 3.01 -10.05
C PRO A 261 -0.32 2.60 -11.44
N ASP A 262 -0.81 1.38 -11.54
CA ASP A 262 -1.54 0.90 -12.71
C ASP A 262 -3.02 1.33 -12.60
N TRP A 263 -3.26 2.65 -12.64
CA TRP A 263 -4.59 3.25 -12.61
C TRP A 263 -4.91 3.92 -13.95
N PRO A 264 -6.11 3.71 -14.52
CA PRO A 264 -6.50 4.37 -15.74
C PRO A 264 -6.43 5.90 -15.64
N GLY A 265 -5.83 6.55 -16.64
CA GLY A 265 -5.77 8.01 -16.73
C GLY A 265 -4.74 8.70 -15.82
N VAL A 266 -3.88 7.95 -15.12
CA VAL A 266 -2.79 8.51 -14.31
C VAL A 266 -1.49 8.48 -15.13
N HIS A 267 -0.95 9.66 -15.41
CA HIS A 267 0.29 9.83 -16.18
C HIS A 267 1.36 10.53 -15.34
N ALA A 268 2.63 10.11 -15.50
CA ALA A 268 3.77 10.64 -14.76
C ALA A 268 3.91 12.16 -14.89
N GLU A 269 3.78 12.67 -16.10
CA GLU A 269 3.98 14.09 -16.45
C GLU A 269 3.07 15.02 -15.64
N GLN A 270 1.81 14.60 -15.41
CA GLN A 270 0.84 15.38 -14.64
C GLN A 270 1.26 15.52 -13.16
N ALA A 271 1.75 14.43 -12.57
CA ALA A 271 2.19 14.44 -11.18
C ALA A 271 3.55 15.14 -11.00
N GLU A 272 4.47 14.93 -11.94
CA GLU A 272 5.81 15.55 -11.93
C GLU A 272 5.75 17.07 -12.08
N SER A 273 4.85 17.60 -12.91
CA SER A 273 4.68 19.04 -13.08
C SER A 273 4.32 19.77 -11.77
N LEU A 274 3.69 19.07 -10.83
CA LEU A 274 3.30 19.62 -9.53
C LEU A 274 4.41 19.56 -8.47
N LEU A 275 5.48 18.81 -8.66
CA LEU A 275 6.58 18.74 -7.69
C LEU A 275 7.17 20.12 -7.44
N SER A 276 7.42 20.90 -8.51
CA SER A 276 7.94 22.26 -8.42
C SER A 276 7.02 23.22 -7.69
N VAL A 277 5.71 23.01 -7.76
CA VAL A 277 4.70 23.84 -7.08
C VAL A 277 4.72 23.64 -5.56
N PHE A 278 5.07 22.44 -5.09
CA PHE A 278 5.26 22.20 -3.65
C PHE A 278 6.52 22.85 -3.11
N ASP A 279 7.58 22.96 -3.94
CA ASP A 279 8.86 23.54 -3.52
C ASP A 279 8.83 25.08 -3.53
N SER A 280 7.90 25.69 -4.29
CA SER A 280 7.76 27.14 -4.43
C SER A 280 6.99 27.80 -3.28
N ASN A 281 6.56 27.07 -2.26
CA ASN A 281 5.82 27.64 -1.13
C ASN A 281 6.80 28.15 -0.05
N PRO A 282 6.90 29.47 0.21
CA PRO A 282 7.86 30.05 1.15
C PRO A 282 7.57 29.76 2.63
N ASP A 283 6.41 29.16 2.97
CA ASP A 283 6.01 28.81 4.34
C ASP A 283 6.42 27.35 4.68
N ARG A 284 7.72 27.09 4.64
CA ARG A 284 8.31 25.87 5.21
C ARG A 284 8.52 26.02 6.71
#